data_dfb33999fb853c300a5dac012b6aa452
#
_entry.id   dfb33999fb853c300a5dac012b6aa452
#
_cell.length_a   1.000
_cell.length_b   1.000
_cell.length_c   1.000
_cell.angle_alpha   90.00
_cell.angle_beta   90.00
_cell.angle_gamma   90.00
#
_symmetry.space_group_name_H-M   'P 1'
#
loop_
_entity.id
_entity.type
_entity.pdbx_description
1 polymer ?
#
loop_
_entity_poly.entity_id
_entity_poly.type
_entity_poly.pdbx_seq_one_letter_code
_entity_poly.pdbx_strand_id
1 'polypeptide(L)' 'MSRYVVRFMKVVLGENGHEAEICQRSMEVDAADKLEAANLAKVSFCESECVKDWSLHADHVRITDAVFPS' A
#
# COMPACT_ATOMS: atom_id res chain seq x y z
N MET A 1 -11.86 3.27 16.12
CA MET A 1 -10.79 2.97 15.15
C MET A 1 -11.17 3.55 13.80
N SER A 2 -10.19 4.01 13.07
CA SER A 2 -10.41 4.63 11.77
C SER A 2 -10.10 3.65 10.66
N ARG A 3 -10.73 3.84 9.52
CA ARG A 3 -10.45 3.03 8.34
C ARG A 3 -9.47 3.77 7.44
N TYR A 4 -8.47 3.06 6.97
CA TYR A 4 -7.46 3.61 6.08
C TYR A 4 -7.37 2.76 4.82
N VAL A 5 -7.05 3.43 3.71
CA VAL A 5 -6.73 2.74 2.46
C VAL A 5 -5.21 2.75 2.32
N VAL A 6 -4.64 1.56 2.21
CA VAL A 6 -3.19 1.40 2.05
C VAL A 6 -2.95 0.91 0.62
N ARG A 7 -2.14 1.67 -0.11
CA ARG A 7 -1.77 1.33 -1.49
C ARG A 7 -0.30 1.01 -1.57
N PHE A 8 -0.01 -0.16 -2.13
CA PHE A 8 1.37 -0.57 -2.41
C PHE A 8 1.70 -0.14 -3.82
N MET A 9 2.66 0.77 -3.93
CA MET A 9 3.02 1.39 -5.20
C MET A 9 4.34 0.83 -5.71
N LYS A 10 4.42 0.66 -7.01
CA LYS A 10 5.64 0.19 -7.67
C LYS A 10 6.06 1.20 -8.72
N VAL A 11 7.35 1.50 -8.75
CA VAL A 11 7.93 2.40 -9.76
C VAL A 11 8.38 1.57 -10.95
N VAL A 12 7.92 1.94 -12.13
CA VAL A 12 8.30 1.28 -13.38
C VAL A 12 8.88 2.32 -14.33
N LEU A 13 9.81 1.89 -15.18
CA LEU A 13 10.38 2.76 -16.20
C LEU A 13 9.53 2.69 -17.47
N GLY A 14 9.10 3.85 -17.93
CA GLY A 14 8.38 3.97 -19.20
C GLY A 14 9.33 3.97 -20.38
N GLU A 15 8.77 3.97 -21.58
CA GLU A 15 9.52 3.90 -22.83
C GLU A 15 10.52 5.04 -23.04
N ASN A 16 10.23 6.21 -22.48
CA ASN A 16 11.07 7.39 -22.63
C ASN A 16 12.02 7.61 -21.46
N GLY A 17 12.24 6.59 -20.65
CA GLY A 17 13.08 6.69 -19.47
C GLY A 17 12.41 7.40 -18.30
N HIS A 18 11.16 7.75 -18.40
CA HIS A 18 10.43 8.37 -17.32
C HIS A 18 9.93 7.32 -16.35
N GLU A 19 10.07 7.62 -15.07
CA GLU A 19 9.54 6.75 -14.04
C GLU A 19 8.05 7.00 -13.87
N ALA A 20 7.29 5.92 -13.74
CA ALA A 20 5.87 5.99 -13.46
C ALA A 20 5.57 5.13 -12.24
N GLU A 21 4.74 5.65 -11.35
CA GLU A 21 4.33 4.92 -10.15
C GLU A 21 2.96 4.29 -10.40
N ILE A 22 2.87 2.99 -10.24
CA ILE A 22 1.61 2.27 -10.43
C ILE A 22 1.18 1.67 -9.10
N CYS A 23 -0.13 1.52 -8.93
CA CYS A 23 -0.69 0.87 -7.76
C CYS A 23 -0.65 -0.64 -7.97
N GLN A 24 0.25 -1.32 -7.25
CA GLN A 24 0.39 -2.77 -7.32
C GLN A 24 -0.79 -3.45 -6.64
N ARG A 25 -1.18 -2.91 -5.49
CA ARG A 25 -2.29 -3.45 -4.71
C ARG A 25 -2.80 -2.38 -3.76
N SER A 26 -4.10 -2.42 -3.48
CA SER A 26 -4.68 -1.56 -2.45
C SER A 26 -5.54 -2.41 -1.53
N MET A 27 -5.64 -1.98 -0.28
CA MET A 27 -6.48 -2.66 0.70
C MET A 27 -6.97 -1.68 1.75
N GLU A 28 -8.10 -2.00 2.36
CA GLU A 28 -8.64 -1.22 3.46
C GLU A 28 -8.36 -1.94 4.77
N VAL A 29 -7.92 -1.17 5.77
CA VAL A 29 -7.65 -1.70 7.10
C VAL A 29 -8.24 -0.78 8.14
N ASP A 30 -8.66 -1.36 9.27
CA ASP A 30 -9.11 -0.61 10.43
C ASP A 30 -7.95 -0.54 11.42
N ALA A 31 -7.58 0.66 11.82
CA ALA A 31 -6.46 0.86 12.71
C ALA A 31 -6.65 2.13 13.53
N ALA A 32 -5.87 2.26 14.59
CA ALA A 32 -5.90 3.43 15.45
C ALA A 32 -5.24 4.64 14.78
N ASP A 33 -4.21 4.39 13.98
CA ASP A 33 -3.48 5.44 13.27
C ASP A 33 -2.87 4.90 11.99
N LYS A 34 -2.22 5.79 11.23
CA LYS A 34 -1.62 5.44 9.95
C LYS A 34 -0.48 4.43 10.08
N LEU A 35 0.30 4.54 11.15
CA LEU A 35 1.41 3.61 11.37
C LEU A 35 0.91 2.20 11.57
N GLU A 36 -0.13 2.04 12.38
CA GLU A 36 -0.75 0.74 12.60
C GLU A 36 -1.36 0.20 11.33
N ALA A 37 -2.03 1.08 10.57
CA ALA A 37 -2.62 0.71 9.28
C ALA A 37 -1.56 0.17 8.32
N ALA A 38 -0.41 0.82 8.25
CA ALA A 38 0.70 0.39 7.40
C ALA A 38 1.19 -0.99 7.82
N ASN A 39 1.36 -1.22 9.11
CA ASN A 39 1.85 -2.50 9.61
C ASN A 39 0.88 -3.63 9.33
N LEU A 40 -0.41 -3.41 9.57
CA LEU A 40 -1.44 -4.40 9.29
C LEU A 40 -1.50 -4.74 7.80
N ALA A 41 -1.43 -3.72 6.96
CA ALA A 41 -1.48 -3.91 5.52
C ALA A 41 -0.25 -4.66 5.01
N LYS A 42 0.94 -4.35 5.53
CA LYS A 42 2.17 -5.03 5.14
C LYS A 42 2.12 -6.52 5.45
N VAL A 43 1.62 -6.87 6.63
CA VAL A 43 1.45 -8.26 7.02
C VAL A 43 0.47 -8.96 6.08
N SER A 44 -0.66 -8.33 5.83
CA SER A 44 -1.70 -8.86 4.95
C SER A 44 -1.20 -9.04 3.52
N PHE A 45 -0.42 -8.06 3.03
CA PHE A 45 0.18 -8.12 1.71
C PHE A 45 1.14 -9.30 1.59
N CYS A 46 2.01 -9.48 2.57
CA CYS A 46 2.97 -10.57 2.56
C CYS A 46 2.29 -11.93 2.58
N GLU A 47 1.22 -12.08 3.36
CA GLU A 47 0.46 -13.32 3.41
C GLU A 47 -0.25 -13.60 2.08
N SER A 48 -0.85 -12.57 1.52
CA SER A 48 -1.61 -12.69 0.27
C SER A 48 -0.73 -13.03 -0.92
N GLU A 49 0.45 -12.45 -0.97
CA GLU A 49 1.39 -12.66 -2.08
C GLU A 49 2.37 -13.79 -1.81
N CYS A 50 2.30 -14.41 -0.64
CA CYS A 50 3.20 -15.49 -0.23
C CYS A 50 4.67 -15.06 -0.27
N VAL A 51 4.94 -13.83 0.14
CA VAL A 51 6.31 -13.30 0.18
C VAL A 51 6.70 -12.97 1.61
N LYS A 52 8.00 -12.94 1.87
CA LYS A 52 8.51 -12.65 3.21
C LYS A 52 8.51 -11.17 3.53
N ASP A 53 8.64 -10.34 2.51
CA ASP A 53 8.73 -8.91 2.68
C ASP A 53 7.97 -8.22 1.56
N TRP A 54 7.13 -7.26 1.92
CA TRP A 54 6.34 -6.51 0.96
C TRP A 54 7.21 -5.75 -0.05
N SER A 55 8.41 -5.33 0.36
CA SER A 55 9.31 -4.57 -0.50
C SER A 55 9.82 -5.36 -1.69
N LEU A 56 9.65 -6.67 -1.68
CA LEU A 56 10.00 -7.50 -2.83
C LEU A 56 9.06 -7.27 -4.02
N HIS A 57 7.87 -6.75 -3.76
CA HIS A 57 6.86 -6.55 -4.80
C HIS A 57 6.38 -5.11 -4.94
N ALA A 58 6.75 -4.25 -4.00
CA ALA A 58 6.33 -2.85 -4.02
C ALA A 58 7.47 -1.96 -3.54
N ASP A 59 7.52 -0.74 -4.05
CA ASP A 59 8.57 0.22 -3.69
C ASP A 59 8.13 1.19 -2.62
N HIS A 60 6.85 1.55 -2.61
CA HIS A 60 6.30 2.54 -1.69
C HIS A 60 4.96 2.08 -1.14
N VAL A 61 4.63 2.60 0.03
CA VAL A 61 3.32 2.40 0.64
C VAL A 61 2.70 3.79 0.85
N ARG A 62 1.51 3.99 0.31
CA ARG A 62 0.75 5.22 0.53
C ARG A 62 -0.46 4.91 1.38
N ILE A 63 -0.70 5.74 2.37
CA ILE A 63 -1.79 5.55 3.32
C ILE A 63 -2.67 6.79 3.31
N THR A 64 -3.96 6.59 3.08
CA THR A 64 -4.93 7.68 3.11
C THR A 64 -6.14 7.28 3.95
N ASP A 65 -6.82 8.28 4.49
CA ASP A 65 -8.06 8.04 5.23
C ASP A 65 -9.12 7.56 4.26
N ALA A 66 -9.82 6.50 4.64
CA ALA A 66 -10.94 5.98 3.84
C ALA A 66 -12.24 6.70 4.15
N VAL A 67 -12.25 7.56 5.16
CA VAL A 67 -13.42 8.33 5.51
C VAL A 67 -13.50 9.52 4.59
N PHE A 68 -14.53 9.55 3.76
CA PHE A 68 -14.75 10.66 2.87
C PHE A 68 -15.81 11.58 3.49
N PRO A 69 -15.56 12.88 3.50
CA PRO A 69 -16.60 13.80 3.93
C PRO A 69 -17.75 13.71 2.95
N SER A 70 -18.87 13.37 3.47
CA SER A 70 -20.09 13.29 2.67
C SER A 70 -20.71 14.65 2.46
#